data_241bbd7bb9bfe27bb87fdf07fe70ed87
#
_entry.id   241bbd7bb9bfe27bb87fdf07fe70ed87
#
_cell.length_a   1.000
_cell.length_b   1.000
_cell.length_c   1.000
_cell.angle_alpha   90.00
_cell.angle_beta   90.00
_cell.angle_gamma   90.00
#
_symmetry.space_group_name_H-M   'P 1'
#
loop_
_entity.id
_entity.type
_entity.pdbx_description
1 polymer ?
#
loop_
_entity_poly.entity_id
_entity_poly.type
_entity_poly.pdbx_seq_one_letter_code
_entity_poly.pdbx_strand_id
1 'polypeptide(L)'
;LPELVSLIDLPPTLLDAAGIEVPEQMQGRSMMPLVRREATQEWPDDVFVQISEAQTGRAVRTKRWKYGVNAEPSDAPATGRADTYEEQYLYDLDYDPYELTNLIESAAHEPVAQIMADRLRRRMRAAGEQVPEIVAAARGGTGQRQVSEQEAQM
;
A
#
# COMPACT_ATOMS: atom_id res chain seq x y z
N LEU A 1 -0.02 -18.53 -7.01
CA LEU A 1 0.00 -18.29 -5.57
C LEU A 1 -1.03 -17.20 -5.27
N PRO A 2 -1.97 -17.41 -4.35
CA PRO A 2 -2.97 -16.40 -3.98
C PRO A 2 -2.48 -15.44 -2.89
N GLU A 3 -1.28 -15.65 -2.36
CA GLU A 3 -0.67 -14.85 -1.30
C GLU A 3 -0.14 -13.54 -1.85
N LEU A 4 -0.23 -12.48 -1.03
CA LEU A 4 0.39 -11.20 -1.32
C LEU A 4 1.89 -11.27 -1.02
N VAL A 5 2.72 -10.88 -1.97
CA VAL A 5 4.17 -10.85 -1.83
C VAL A 5 4.71 -9.45 -2.12
N SER A 6 5.83 -9.10 -1.51
CA SER A 6 6.49 -7.80 -1.66
C SER A 6 7.88 -7.97 -2.27
N LEU A 7 8.40 -6.90 -2.88
CA LEU A 7 9.77 -6.90 -3.41
C LEU A 7 10.83 -7.15 -2.32
N ILE A 8 10.57 -6.75 -1.08
CA ILE A 8 11.48 -7.02 0.04
C ILE A 8 11.59 -8.50 0.39
N ASP A 9 10.66 -9.35 -0.10
CA ASP A 9 10.68 -10.79 0.10
C ASP A 9 11.63 -11.51 -0.87
N LEU A 10 12.06 -10.86 -1.96
CA LEU A 10 12.96 -11.48 -2.94
C LEU A 10 14.36 -11.79 -2.38
N PRO A 11 15.08 -10.86 -1.71
CA PRO A 11 16.42 -11.15 -1.19
C PRO A 11 16.42 -12.34 -0.21
N PRO A 12 15.57 -12.41 0.83
CA PRO A 12 15.56 -13.57 1.72
C PRO A 12 15.15 -14.86 1.00
N THR A 13 14.30 -14.78 -0.04
CA THR A 13 13.94 -15.95 -0.84
C THR A 13 15.12 -16.50 -1.61
N LEU A 14 15.94 -15.63 -2.20
CA LEU A 14 17.14 -16.05 -2.95
C LEU A 14 18.20 -16.67 -2.04
N LEU A 15 18.39 -16.13 -0.84
CA LEU A 15 19.30 -16.70 0.15
C LEU A 15 18.82 -18.10 0.59
N ASP A 16 17.55 -18.23 0.95
CA ASP A 16 16.95 -19.51 1.35
C ASP A 16 17.03 -20.55 0.22
N ALA A 17 16.74 -20.15 -1.03
CA ALA A 17 16.87 -21.03 -2.19
C ALA A 17 18.30 -21.52 -2.42
N ALA A 18 19.29 -20.71 -2.05
CA ALA A 18 20.72 -21.05 -2.13
C ALA A 18 21.21 -21.83 -0.89
N GLY A 19 20.37 -22.10 0.11
CA GLY A 19 20.76 -22.74 1.35
C GLY A 19 21.60 -21.87 2.27
N ILE A 20 21.52 -20.53 2.09
CA ILE A 20 22.22 -19.52 2.90
C ILE A 20 21.24 -19.02 3.97
N GLU A 21 21.73 -18.90 5.19
CA GLU A 21 20.94 -18.36 6.31
C GLU A 21 20.50 -16.90 6.03
N VAL A 22 19.21 -16.65 6.21
CA VAL A 22 18.63 -15.30 6.05
C VAL A 22 18.98 -14.44 7.26
N PRO A 23 19.68 -13.30 7.08
CA PRO A 23 20.02 -12.42 8.20
C PRO A 23 18.75 -11.85 8.88
N GLU A 24 18.77 -11.77 10.21
CA GLU A 24 17.66 -11.24 11.03
C GLU A 24 17.28 -9.80 10.70
N GLN A 25 18.20 -9.00 10.17
CA GLN A 25 17.97 -7.60 9.79
C GLN A 25 17.08 -7.47 8.55
N MET A 26 16.86 -8.53 7.77
CA MET A 26 15.96 -8.52 6.62
C MET A 26 14.51 -8.51 7.09
N GLN A 27 13.78 -7.44 6.73
CA GLN A 27 12.35 -7.31 7.07
C GLN A 27 11.43 -8.17 6.20
N GLY A 28 11.90 -8.55 5.00
CA GLY A 28 11.20 -9.49 4.12
C GLY A 28 11.30 -10.93 4.63
N ARG A 29 10.48 -11.79 4.08
CA ARG A 29 10.45 -13.21 4.40
C ARG A 29 10.65 -14.08 3.16
N SER A 30 11.24 -15.25 3.32
CA SER A 30 11.38 -16.19 2.20
C SER A 30 10.02 -16.66 1.70
N MET A 31 9.82 -16.60 0.38
CA MET A 31 8.65 -17.16 -0.30
C MET A 31 8.82 -18.67 -0.57
N MET A 32 9.95 -19.29 -0.20
CA MET A 32 10.21 -20.72 -0.49
C MET A 32 9.14 -21.65 0.09
N PRO A 33 8.58 -21.41 1.29
CA PRO A 33 7.46 -22.23 1.79
C PRO A 33 6.23 -22.17 0.86
N LEU A 34 5.90 -21.01 0.29
CA LEU A 34 4.82 -20.88 -0.71
C LEU A 34 5.15 -21.64 -1.99
N VAL A 35 6.38 -21.53 -2.49
CA VAL A 35 6.84 -22.24 -3.69
C VAL A 35 6.76 -23.75 -3.48
N ARG A 36 7.13 -24.23 -2.31
CA ARG A 36 7.07 -25.66 -1.93
C ARG A 36 5.66 -26.13 -1.59
N ARG A 37 4.67 -25.23 -1.55
CA ARG A 37 3.28 -25.50 -1.13
C ARG A 37 3.19 -26.06 0.30
N GLU A 38 4.09 -25.61 1.15
CA GLU A 38 4.05 -25.90 2.58
C GLU A 38 2.92 -25.09 3.23
N ALA A 39 2.28 -25.64 4.25
CA ALA A 39 1.24 -24.92 4.99
C ALA A 39 1.86 -23.73 5.73
N THR A 40 1.58 -22.51 5.28
CA THR A 40 2.02 -21.29 5.94
C THR A 40 0.89 -20.75 6.79
N GLN A 41 0.94 -20.97 8.09
CA GLN A 41 -0.12 -20.54 9.01
C GLN A 41 -0.19 -19.01 9.21
N GLU A 42 0.86 -18.27 8.82
CA GLU A 42 1.00 -16.84 9.13
C GLU A 42 1.56 -16.01 7.97
N TRP A 43 1.08 -16.23 6.75
CA TRP A 43 1.46 -15.32 5.66
C TRP A 43 0.71 -13.99 5.78
N PRO A 44 1.38 -12.82 5.57
CA PRO A 44 0.72 -11.53 5.69
C PRO A 44 -0.49 -11.39 4.75
N ASP A 45 -1.55 -10.80 5.27
CA ASP A 45 -2.77 -10.50 4.51
C ASP A 45 -2.73 -9.12 3.84
N ASP A 46 -1.60 -8.40 3.97
CA ASP A 46 -1.37 -7.13 3.31
C ASP A 46 0.11 -6.93 2.94
N VAL A 47 0.35 -6.02 2.00
CA VAL A 47 1.67 -5.51 1.63
C VAL A 47 1.74 -4.01 1.81
N PHE A 48 2.91 -3.51 2.22
CA PHE A 48 3.21 -2.09 2.39
C PHE A 48 4.08 -1.60 1.23
N VAL A 49 3.76 -0.43 0.68
CA VAL A 49 4.45 0.19 -0.46
C VAL A 49 4.88 1.60 -0.08
N GLN A 50 6.10 1.95 -0.44
CA GLN A 50 6.70 3.27 -0.25
C GLN A 50 7.16 3.84 -1.59
N ILE A 51 6.91 5.14 -1.79
CA ILE A 51 7.49 5.94 -2.87
C ILE A 51 8.11 7.17 -2.20
N SER A 52 9.34 7.53 -2.57
CA SER A 52 10.09 8.61 -1.92
C SER A 52 10.92 9.47 -2.88
N GLU A 53 10.77 9.28 -4.19
CA GLU A 53 11.52 10.03 -5.22
C GLU A 53 10.63 11.03 -5.95
N ALA A 54 9.76 10.56 -6.85
CA ALA A 54 8.88 11.43 -7.64
C ALA A 54 7.78 12.07 -6.80
N GLN A 55 7.40 11.40 -5.72
CA GLN A 55 6.46 11.85 -4.71
C GLN A 55 6.76 11.14 -3.39
N THR A 56 6.35 11.71 -2.28
CA THR A 56 6.41 11.02 -1.00
C THR A 56 5.05 10.40 -0.71
N GLY A 57 4.93 9.11 -0.96
CA GLY A 57 3.68 8.35 -0.83
C GLY A 57 3.85 7.06 -0.04
N ARG A 58 2.75 6.63 0.56
CA ARG A 58 2.62 5.37 1.28
C ARG A 58 1.34 4.68 0.88
N ALA A 59 1.39 3.36 0.76
CA ALA A 59 0.19 2.59 0.47
C ALA A 59 0.20 1.26 1.21
N VAL A 60 -1.00 0.74 1.44
CA VAL A 60 -1.22 -0.63 1.89
C VAL A 60 -2.22 -1.30 0.96
N ARG A 61 -1.94 -2.56 0.60
CA ARG A 61 -2.81 -3.38 -0.22
C ARG A 61 -3.12 -4.68 0.50
N THR A 62 -4.40 -5.00 0.59
CA THR A 62 -4.92 -6.34 0.91
C THR A 62 -5.28 -7.08 -0.38
N LYS A 63 -5.85 -8.27 -0.28
CA LYS A 63 -6.38 -8.98 -1.46
C LYS A 63 -7.45 -8.15 -2.18
N ARG A 64 -8.34 -7.50 -1.42
CA ARG A 64 -9.47 -6.75 -1.95
C ARG A 64 -9.22 -5.25 -2.05
N TRP A 65 -8.59 -4.64 -1.04
CA TRP A 65 -8.51 -3.18 -0.95
C TRP A 65 -7.10 -2.68 -1.19
N LYS A 66 -6.98 -1.57 -1.91
CA LYS A 66 -5.76 -0.78 -2.01
C LYS A 66 -6.05 0.64 -1.52
N TYR A 67 -5.22 1.12 -0.61
CA TYR A 67 -5.34 2.44 -0.02
C TYR A 67 -3.99 3.13 -0.05
N GLY A 68 -3.97 4.41 -0.46
CA GLY A 68 -2.75 5.18 -0.58
C GLY A 68 -2.91 6.62 -0.14
N VAL A 69 -1.82 7.16 0.38
CA VAL A 69 -1.68 8.54 0.87
C VAL A 69 -0.44 9.18 0.28
N ASN A 70 -0.50 10.49 0.03
CA ASN A 70 0.64 11.29 -0.44
C ASN A 70 0.87 12.47 0.49
N ALA A 71 2.13 12.86 0.66
CA ALA A 71 2.48 14.14 1.26
C ALA A 71 2.48 15.23 0.19
N GLU A 72 2.11 16.46 0.59
CA GLU A 72 2.32 17.61 -0.26
C GLU A 72 3.81 17.79 -0.59
N PRO A 73 4.17 18.25 -1.80
CA PRO A 73 5.57 18.42 -2.19
C PRO A 73 6.36 19.36 -1.26
N SER A 74 5.69 20.37 -0.67
CA SER A 74 6.28 21.29 0.31
C SER A 74 6.65 20.60 1.63
N ASP A 75 5.94 19.52 1.99
CA ASP A 75 6.07 18.80 3.25
C ASP A 75 6.91 17.52 3.10
N ALA A 76 7.37 17.24 1.87
CA ALA A 76 8.19 16.10 1.52
C ALA A 76 9.69 16.47 1.55
N PRO A 77 10.35 16.41 2.72
CA PRO A 77 11.76 16.72 2.81
C PRO A 77 12.60 15.68 2.07
N ALA A 78 13.86 16.02 1.80
CA ALA A 78 14.84 15.13 1.16
C ALA A 78 15.02 13.76 1.87
N THR A 79 14.43 13.60 3.05
CA THR A 79 14.42 12.35 3.83
C THR A 79 13.46 11.28 3.28
N GLY A 80 12.60 11.64 2.30
CA GLY A 80 11.63 10.71 1.70
C GLY A 80 10.49 10.27 2.61
N ARG A 81 10.23 11.02 3.69
CA ARG A 81 9.10 10.83 4.62
C ARG A 81 8.54 12.18 5.05
N ALA A 82 7.28 12.20 5.43
CA ALA A 82 6.60 13.39 5.92
C ALA A 82 5.88 13.10 7.24
N ASP A 83 5.60 14.15 8.00
CA ASP A 83 4.82 14.05 9.25
C ASP A 83 3.33 14.05 8.98
N THR A 84 2.91 14.59 7.82
CA THR A 84 1.51 14.66 7.39
C THR A 84 1.36 14.09 5.99
N TYR A 85 0.32 13.30 5.78
CA TYR A 85 -0.10 12.76 4.49
C TYR A 85 -1.58 13.04 4.27
N GLU A 86 -2.00 13.14 3.01
CA GLU A 86 -3.41 13.25 2.62
C GLU A 86 -3.87 11.95 1.96
N GLU A 87 -5.11 11.56 2.24
CA GLU A 87 -5.73 10.44 1.55
C GLU A 87 -5.88 10.73 0.05
N GLN A 88 -5.40 9.82 -0.81
CA GLN A 88 -5.43 10.00 -2.26
C GLN A 88 -6.19 8.90 -2.98
N TYR A 89 -6.08 7.65 -2.52
CA TYR A 89 -6.58 6.51 -3.26
C TYR A 89 -7.25 5.49 -2.36
N LEU A 90 -8.41 5.00 -2.83
CA LEU A 90 -9.07 3.80 -2.32
C LEU A 90 -9.67 3.03 -3.49
N TYR A 91 -9.27 1.77 -3.68
CA TYR A 91 -9.78 0.91 -4.74
C TYR A 91 -10.29 -0.41 -4.19
N ASP A 92 -11.41 -0.89 -4.72
CA ASP A 92 -11.95 -2.24 -4.50
C ASP A 92 -11.52 -3.15 -5.64
N LEU A 93 -10.46 -3.92 -5.43
CA LEU A 93 -9.82 -4.73 -6.47
C LEU A 93 -10.63 -5.98 -6.87
N ASP A 94 -11.63 -6.37 -6.09
CA ASP A 94 -12.54 -7.45 -6.46
C ASP A 94 -13.53 -7.01 -7.54
N TYR A 95 -13.98 -5.74 -7.48
CA TYR A 95 -14.92 -5.16 -8.45
C TYR A 95 -14.23 -4.35 -9.54
N ASP A 96 -13.10 -3.75 -9.23
CA ASP A 96 -12.33 -2.89 -10.12
C ASP A 96 -10.83 -3.26 -10.10
N PRO A 97 -10.45 -4.41 -10.71
CA PRO A 97 -9.07 -4.87 -10.73
C PRO A 97 -8.12 -3.96 -11.53
N TYR A 98 -8.67 -3.05 -12.33
CA TYR A 98 -7.90 -2.07 -13.13
C TYR A 98 -7.78 -0.71 -12.47
N GLU A 99 -8.34 -0.52 -11.26
CA GLU A 99 -8.24 0.72 -10.48
C GLU A 99 -8.78 1.96 -11.24
N LEU A 100 -9.89 1.80 -11.97
CA LEU A 100 -10.50 2.86 -12.78
C LEU A 100 -11.39 3.80 -11.95
N THR A 101 -11.88 3.33 -10.80
CA THR A 101 -12.80 4.07 -9.94
C THR A 101 -12.19 4.31 -8.57
N ASN A 102 -11.73 5.54 -8.31
CA ASN A 102 -11.22 5.92 -6.99
C ASN A 102 -12.38 6.17 -6.02
N LEU A 103 -12.46 5.39 -4.95
CA LEU A 103 -13.53 5.44 -3.95
C LEU A 103 -13.20 6.36 -2.76
N ILE A 104 -12.05 7.04 -2.76
CA ILE A 104 -11.58 7.81 -1.59
C ILE A 104 -12.55 8.92 -1.19
N GLU A 105 -13.21 9.55 -2.15
CA GLU A 105 -14.19 10.62 -1.92
C GLU A 105 -15.62 10.10 -1.66
N SER A 106 -15.82 8.79 -1.70
CA SER A 106 -17.14 8.19 -1.48
C SER A 106 -17.48 8.12 0.00
N ALA A 107 -18.54 8.81 0.42
CA ALA A 107 -19.00 8.75 1.80
C ALA A 107 -19.40 7.34 2.24
N ALA A 108 -19.90 6.52 1.34
CA ALA A 108 -20.25 5.12 1.63
C ALA A 108 -19.04 4.24 1.96
N HIS A 109 -17.83 4.62 1.51
CA HIS A 109 -16.61 3.86 1.71
C HIS A 109 -15.71 4.46 2.81
N GLU A 110 -16.15 5.51 3.49
CA GLU A 110 -15.38 6.11 4.60
C GLU A 110 -14.97 5.09 5.68
N PRO A 111 -15.84 4.17 6.14
CA PRO A 111 -15.43 3.16 7.12
C PRO A 111 -14.30 2.25 6.63
N VAL A 112 -14.28 1.94 5.33
CA VAL A 112 -13.21 1.15 4.72
C VAL A 112 -11.92 1.96 4.69
N ALA A 113 -11.97 3.24 4.30
CA ALA A 113 -10.81 4.12 4.30
C ALA A 113 -10.17 4.22 5.70
N GLN A 114 -10.98 4.37 6.75
CA GLN A 114 -10.51 4.41 8.13
C GLN A 114 -9.79 3.11 8.54
N ILE A 115 -10.38 1.94 8.25
CA ILE A 115 -9.76 0.64 8.53
C ILE A 115 -8.42 0.51 7.80
N MET A 116 -8.37 0.93 6.54
CA MET A 116 -7.15 0.85 5.73
C MET A 116 -6.09 1.86 6.18
N ALA A 117 -6.48 3.05 6.61
CA ALA A 117 -5.59 4.04 7.21
C ALA A 117 -4.93 3.51 8.49
N ASP A 118 -5.69 2.84 9.36
CA ASP A 118 -5.16 2.23 10.57
C ASP A 118 -4.22 1.05 10.24
N ARG A 119 -4.53 0.28 9.19
CA ARG A 119 -3.65 -0.78 8.69
C ARG A 119 -2.33 -0.17 8.18
N LEU A 120 -2.40 0.90 7.40
CA LEU A 120 -1.23 1.63 6.91
C LEU A 120 -0.36 2.14 8.06
N ARG A 121 -0.95 2.81 9.06
CA ARG A 121 -0.22 3.30 10.25
C ARG A 121 0.51 2.17 10.98
N ARG A 122 -0.10 0.99 11.12
CA ARG A 122 0.55 -0.18 11.71
C ARG A 122 1.77 -0.62 10.89
N ARG A 123 1.65 -0.64 9.55
CA ARG A 123 2.76 -1.03 8.67
C ARG A 123 3.89 -0.02 8.68
N MET A 124 3.60 1.27 8.68
CA MET A 124 4.60 2.34 8.82
C MET A 124 5.37 2.19 10.14
N ARG A 125 4.66 1.96 11.24
CA ARG A 125 5.31 1.72 12.55
C ARG A 125 6.19 0.48 12.53
N ALA A 126 5.74 -0.61 11.94
CA ALA A 126 6.52 -1.85 11.81
C ALA A 126 7.77 -1.66 10.93
N ALA A 127 7.72 -0.75 9.95
CA ALA A 127 8.86 -0.37 9.11
C ALA A 127 9.81 0.64 9.79
N GLY A 128 9.56 1.03 11.05
CA GLY A 128 10.39 1.98 11.80
C GLY A 128 10.12 3.45 11.48
N GLU A 129 9.01 3.75 10.81
CA GLU A 129 8.57 5.13 10.58
C GLU A 129 7.81 5.67 11.81
N GLN A 130 7.88 7.00 12.00
CA GLN A 130 6.96 7.68 12.91
C GLN A 130 5.55 7.58 12.33
N VAL A 131 4.55 7.46 13.22
CA VAL A 131 3.15 7.43 12.78
C VAL A 131 2.73 8.84 12.38
N PRO A 132 2.45 9.08 11.09
CA PRO A 132 2.08 10.41 10.61
C PRO A 132 0.65 10.74 10.95
N GLU A 133 0.31 12.02 10.85
CA GLU A 133 -1.05 12.46 10.64
C GLU A 133 -1.50 12.07 9.23
N ILE A 134 -2.69 11.51 9.10
CA ILE A 134 -3.33 11.26 7.80
C ILE A 134 -4.59 12.11 7.77
N VAL A 135 -4.58 13.12 6.92
CA VAL A 135 -5.70 14.03 6.68
C VAL A 135 -6.69 13.33 5.75
N ALA A 136 -7.93 13.26 6.18
CA ALA A 136 -8.99 12.62 5.41
C ALA A 136 -9.33 13.43 4.15
N ALA A 137 -9.56 12.75 3.02
CA ALA A 137 -10.08 13.36 1.82
C ALA A 137 -11.51 13.90 2.03
N ALA A 138 -11.89 14.95 1.30
CA ALA A 138 -13.25 15.45 1.30
C ALA A 138 -14.21 14.36 0.80
N ARG A 139 -15.27 14.08 1.56
CA ARG A 139 -16.29 13.08 1.19
C ARG A 139 -17.48 13.77 0.52
N GLY A 140 -17.96 13.20 -0.55
CA GLY A 140 -19.11 13.73 -1.32
C GLY A 140 -19.05 13.46 -2.81
N GLY A 141 -17.94 12.93 -3.30
CA GLY A 141 -17.78 12.53 -4.68
C GLY A 141 -18.55 11.23 -5.03
N THR A 142 -18.75 10.99 -6.31
CA THR A 142 -19.39 9.77 -6.83
C THR A 142 -18.45 8.56 -6.83
N GLY A 143 -17.15 8.77 -6.54
CA GLY A 143 -16.11 7.74 -6.63
C GLY A 143 -15.67 7.41 -8.07
N GLN A 144 -16.27 8.02 -9.09
CA GLN A 144 -15.87 7.83 -10.47
C GLN A 144 -14.78 8.81 -10.89
N ARG A 145 -13.78 8.32 -11.63
CA ARG A 145 -12.84 9.20 -12.32
C ARG A 145 -13.62 10.08 -13.29
N GLN A 146 -13.53 11.39 -13.11
CA GLN A 146 -14.05 12.35 -14.08
C GLN A 146 -13.02 12.51 -15.19
N VAL A 147 -13.42 12.21 -16.40
CA VAL A 147 -12.63 12.47 -17.61
C VAL A 147 -12.92 13.92 -18.02
N SER A 148 -11.91 14.75 -18.16
CA SER A 148 -12.07 16.12 -18.67
C SER A 148 -12.47 16.09 -20.15
N GLU A 149 -13.10 17.18 -20.63
CA GLU A 149 -13.43 17.31 -22.07
C GLU A 149 -12.20 17.19 -22.96
N GLN A 150 -11.02 17.66 -22.48
CA GLN A 150 -9.77 17.54 -23.22
C GLN A 150 -9.29 16.07 -23.33
N GLU A 151 -9.41 15.29 -22.27
CA GLU A 151 -9.08 13.86 -22.30
C GLU A 151 -10.05 13.06 -23.18
N ALA A 152 -11.32 13.48 -23.24
CA ALA A 152 -12.33 12.81 -24.06
C ALA A 152 -12.15 13.08 -25.58
N GLN A 153 -11.37 14.06 -25.97
CA GLN A 153 -11.11 14.43 -27.36
C GLN A 153 -9.78 13.86 -27.90
N MET A 154 -8.99 13.20 -27.09
CA MET A 154 -7.75 12.52 -27.47
C MET A 154 -7.99 11.07 -27.86
#